data_fa9498efd8398db289ca6fd6a824da82
#
_entry.id   fa9498efd8398db289ca6fd6a824da82
#
_cell.length_a   1.000
_cell.length_b   1.000
_cell.length_c   1.000
_cell.angle_alpha   90.00
_cell.angle_beta   90.00
_cell.angle_gamma   90.00
#
_symmetry.space_group_name_H-M   'P 1'
#
loop_
_entity.id
_entity.type
_entity.pdbx_description
1 polymer ?
#
loop_
_entity_poly.entity_id
_entity_poly.type
_entity_poly.pdbx_seq_one_letter_code
_entity_poly.pdbx_strand_id
1 'polypeptide(L)'
;MQCDKHIVKMVLETAKMLSTAARAQGHKVGYKSSYPKHPMTLWVGESPNNFAWTMIHGLELCKEYTFRYNRTHATEKIINDLYDVCKGDYMKKTEPPQCMPDKYKSKSYDQAYRNYYVGDKKRFARYTNRETPKFMK
;
A
#
# COMPACT_ATOMS: atom_id res chain seq x y z
N MET A 1 -11.29 -1.02 2.33
CA MET A 1 -11.33 -0.64 0.88
C MET A 1 -11.00 0.83 0.74
N GLN A 2 -10.03 1.16 -0.10
CA GLN A 2 -9.57 2.53 -0.30
C GLN A 2 -10.52 3.30 -1.24
N CYS A 3 -10.71 4.59 -0.98
CA CYS A 3 -11.46 5.48 -1.85
C CYS A 3 -10.68 5.81 -3.13
N ASP A 4 -11.36 6.39 -4.13
CA ASP A 4 -10.77 6.68 -5.44
C ASP A 4 -9.46 7.46 -5.35
N LYS A 5 -9.45 8.53 -4.56
CA LYS A 5 -8.26 9.38 -4.41
C LYS A 5 -7.06 8.60 -3.89
N HIS A 6 -7.28 7.69 -2.96
CA HIS A 6 -6.22 6.87 -2.38
C HIS A 6 -5.78 5.73 -3.30
N ILE A 7 -6.71 5.10 -4.04
CA ILE A 7 -6.33 4.07 -5.02
C ILE A 7 -5.32 4.62 -6.02
N VAL A 8 -5.57 5.81 -6.56
CA VAL A 8 -4.64 6.44 -7.53
C VAL A 8 -3.27 6.70 -6.88
N LYS A 9 -3.28 7.29 -5.69
CA LYS A 9 -2.05 7.70 -4.98
C LYS A 9 -1.28 6.50 -4.43
N MET A 10 -1.95 5.52 -3.84
CA MET A 10 -1.30 4.43 -3.10
C MET A 10 -0.62 3.41 -3.99
N VAL A 11 -1.02 3.27 -5.26
CA VAL A 11 -0.25 2.46 -6.21
C VAL A 11 1.18 3.03 -6.33
N LEU A 12 1.29 4.34 -6.54
CA LEU A 12 2.59 5.02 -6.64
C LEU A 12 3.38 4.94 -5.33
N GLU A 13 2.72 5.24 -4.20
CA GLU A 13 3.37 5.21 -2.88
C GLU A 13 3.89 3.82 -2.54
N THR A 14 3.12 2.77 -2.84
CA THR A 14 3.53 1.38 -2.61
C THR A 14 4.74 1.02 -3.45
N ALA A 15 4.75 1.40 -4.72
CA ALA A 15 5.91 1.16 -5.59
C ALA A 15 7.15 1.90 -5.10
N LYS A 16 7.00 3.11 -4.58
CA LYS A 16 8.11 3.88 -3.99
C LYS A 16 8.68 3.20 -2.75
N MET A 17 7.82 2.70 -1.86
CA MET A 17 8.25 1.96 -0.66
C MET A 17 9.00 0.68 -1.02
N LEU A 18 8.48 -0.10 -1.95
CA LEU A 18 9.11 -1.32 -2.43
C LEU A 18 10.47 -1.03 -3.08
N SER A 19 10.53 -0.01 -3.93
CA SER A 19 11.78 0.39 -4.61
C SER A 19 12.83 0.83 -3.60
N THR A 20 12.45 1.63 -2.62
CA THR A 20 13.36 2.11 -1.57
C THR A 20 13.90 0.96 -0.73
N ALA A 21 13.03 0.02 -0.33
CA ALA A 21 13.43 -1.17 0.43
C ALA A 21 14.37 -2.06 -0.39
N ALA A 22 14.07 -2.29 -1.68
CA ALA A 22 14.91 -3.08 -2.56
C ALA A 22 16.30 -2.44 -2.74
N ARG A 23 16.35 -1.13 -2.94
CA ARG A 23 17.63 -0.41 -3.10
C ARG A 23 18.48 -0.43 -1.83
N ALA A 24 17.86 -0.36 -0.66
CA ALA A 24 18.54 -0.50 0.61
C ALA A 24 19.23 -1.86 0.77
N GLN A 25 18.75 -2.89 0.07
CA GLN A 25 19.32 -4.23 0.03
C GLN A 25 20.27 -4.45 -1.16
N GLY A 26 20.60 -3.41 -1.91
CA GLY A 26 21.53 -3.48 -3.01
C GLY A 26 20.92 -3.74 -4.40
N HIS A 27 19.60 -3.81 -4.51
CA HIS A 27 18.92 -4.00 -5.80
C HIS A 27 18.61 -2.67 -6.46
N LYS A 28 19.15 -2.42 -7.65
CA LYS A 28 18.95 -1.17 -8.40
C LYS A 28 17.74 -1.30 -9.33
N VAL A 29 16.55 -1.43 -8.76
CA VAL A 29 15.28 -1.63 -9.49
C VAL A 29 14.26 -0.61 -9.03
N GLY A 30 13.34 -0.28 -9.91
CA GLY A 30 12.22 0.60 -9.59
C GLY A 30 12.60 2.07 -9.47
N TYR A 31 11.80 2.80 -8.73
CA TYR A 31 12.01 4.24 -8.51
C TYR A 31 13.25 4.52 -7.66
N LYS A 32 13.73 5.76 -7.71
CA LYS A 32 14.79 6.21 -6.81
C LYS A 32 14.34 6.12 -5.35
N SER A 33 15.28 5.92 -4.44
CA SER A 33 15.01 5.88 -3.00
C SER A 33 14.28 7.15 -2.55
N SER A 34 13.26 6.98 -1.72
CA SER A 34 12.37 8.06 -1.26
C SER A 34 11.93 7.75 0.16
N TYR A 35 12.13 8.71 1.08
CA TYR A 35 11.76 8.58 2.49
C TYR A 35 12.18 7.25 3.12
N PRO A 36 13.50 6.93 3.11
CA PRO A 36 13.98 5.61 3.55
C PRO A 36 13.76 5.33 5.03
N LYS A 37 13.52 6.37 5.84
CA LYS A 37 13.29 6.24 7.29
C LYS A 37 11.81 6.26 7.67
N HIS A 38 10.89 6.37 6.70
CA HIS A 38 9.46 6.31 7.00
C HIS A 38 9.11 4.95 7.62
N PRO A 39 8.30 4.92 8.70
CA PRO A 39 8.00 3.67 9.41
C PRO A 39 7.50 2.55 8.51
N MET A 40 6.64 2.87 7.55
CA MET A 40 6.12 1.87 6.61
C MET A 40 7.21 1.35 5.67
N THR A 41 8.10 2.22 5.19
CA THR A 41 9.22 1.82 4.34
C THR A 41 10.19 0.90 5.10
N LEU A 42 10.48 1.22 6.35
CA LEU A 42 11.32 0.38 7.21
C LEU A 42 10.66 -0.98 7.45
N TRP A 43 9.37 -1.01 7.69
CA TRP A 43 8.62 -2.25 7.86
C TRP A 43 8.66 -3.12 6.61
N VAL A 44 8.49 -2.53 5.43
CA VAL A 44 8.57 -3.24 4.14
C VAL A 44 9.93 -3.92 3.97
N GLY A 45 11.00 -3.24 4.34
CA GLY A 45 12.38 -3.76 4.22
C GLY A 45 12.83 -4.66 5.36
N GLU A 46 12.03 -4.78 6.43
CA GLU A 46 12.37 -5.52 7.64
C GLU A 46 12.51 -7.03 7.41
N SER A 47 11.70 -7.58 6.52
CA SER A 47 11.74 -9.00 6.19
C SER A 47 11.29 -9.25 4.76
N PRO A 48 11.75 -10.38 4.13
CA PRO A 48 11.21 -10.78 2.84
C PRO A 48 9.70 -11.00 2.84
N ASN A 49 9.13 -11.42 3.97
CA ASN A 49 7.69 -11.66 4.12
C ASN A 49 6.89 -10.36 4.07
N ASN A 50 7.39 -9.30 4.73
CA ASN A 50 6.77 -7.97 4.68
C ASN A 50 6.84 -7.38 3.27
N PHE A 51 7.96 -7.56 2.59
CA PHE A 51 8.13 -7.13 1.19
C PHE A 51 7.12 -7.84 0.30
N ALA A 52 6.99 -9.16 0.43
CA ALA A 52 6.06 -9.97 -0.35
C ALA A 52 4.61 -9.52 -0.14
N TRP A 53 4.20 -9.28 1.11
CA TRP A 53 2.86 -8.79 1.42
C TRP A 53 2.60 -7.43 0.75
N THR A 54 3.56 -6.52 0.84
CA THR A 54 3.44 -5.18 0.26
C THR A 54 3.34 -5.26 -1.27
N MET A 55 4.09 -6.15 -1.89
CA MET A 55 4.03 -6.38 -3.33
C MET A 55 2.66 -6.90 -3.77
N ILE A 56 2.13 -7.90 -3.08
CA ILE A 56 0.79 -8.44 -3.37
C ILE A 56 -0.26 -7.34 -3.16
N HIS A 57 -0.16 -6.57 -2.09
CA HIS A 57 -1.04 -5.43 -1.83
C HIS A 57 -1.00 -4.42 -2.97
N GLY A 58 0.20 -4.07 -3.46
CA GLY A 58 0.38 -3.17 -4.60
C GLY A 58 -0.26 -3.69 -5.87
N LEU A 59 -0.11 -4.98 -6.16
CA LEU A 59 -0.73 -5.61 -7.33
C LEU A 59 -2.26 -5.63 -7.22
N GLU A 60 -2.79 -5.88 -6.03
CA GLU A 60 -4.24 -5.82 -5.80
C GLU A 60 -4.78 -4.38 -5.96
N LEU A 61 -4.03 -3.38 -5.54
CA LEU A 61 -4.38 -1.97 -5.79
C LEU A 61 -4.39 -1.67 -7.30
N CYS A 62 -3.45 -2.21 -8.06
CA CYS A 62 -3.43 -2.07 -9.51
C CYS A 62 -4.66 -2.69 -10.18
N LYS A 63 -5.07 -3.88 -9.73
CA LYS A 63 -6.29 -4.53 -10.21
C LYS A 63 -7.52 -3.69 -9.91
N GLU A 64 -7.61 -3.15 -8.70
CA GLU A 64 -8.72 -2.28 -8.28
C GLU A 64 -8.77 -1.00 -9.11
N TYR A 65 -7.62 -0.39 -9.37
CA TYR A 65 -7.52 0.78 -10.25
C TYR A 65 -8.05 0.48 -11.64
N THR A 66 -7.60 -0.63 -12.23
CA THR A 66 -8.03 -1.06 -13.57
C THR A 66 -9.54 -1.31 -13.60
N PHE A 67 -10.09 -1.95 -12.55
CA PHE A 67 -11.53 -2.18 -12.43
C PHE A 67 -12.32 -0.87 -12.40
N ARG A 68 -11.88 0.11 -11.59
CA ARG A 68 -12.61 1.37 -11.40
C ARG A 68 -12.53 2.28 -12.62
N TYR A 69 -11.36 2.34 -13.27
CA TYR A 69 -11.08 3.32 -14.31
C TYR A 69 -10.95 2.73 -15.71
N ASN A 70 -11.04 1.39 -15.84
CA ASN A 70 -10.92 0.68 -17.11
C ASN A 70 -9.64 1.03 -17.87
N ARG A 71 -8.53 1.18 -17.16
CA ARG A 71 -7.20 1.42 -17.73
C ARG A 71 -6.12 0.96 -16.77
N THR A 72 -4.93 0.65 -17.28
CA THR A 72 -3.79 0.19 -16.49
C THR A 72 -3.07 1.37 -15.86
N HIS A 73 -2.79 1.32 -14.55
CA HIS A 73 -1.97 2.32 -13.87
C HIS A 73 -0.53 2.23 -14.38
N ALA A 74 0.07 3.39 -14.73
CA ALA A 74 1.43 3.43 -15.27
C ALA A 74 2.48 2.79 -14.34
N THR A 75 2.27 2.86 -13.03
CA THR A 75 3.18 2.32 -12.01
C THR A 75 3.12 0.80 -11.88
N GLU A 76 2.10 0.12 -12.44
CA GLU A 76 1.97 -1.34 -12.36
C GLU A 76 3.22 -2.04 -12.90
N LYS A 77 3.79 -1.54 -13.98
CA LYS A 77 5.03 -2.06 -14.56
C LYS A 77 6.19 -2.04 -13.57
N ILE A 78 6.30 -0.97 -12.80
CA ILE A 78 7.37 -0.82 -11.80
C ILE A 78 7.22 -1.89 -10.70
N ILE A 79 5.99 -2.14 -10.25
CA ILE A 79 5.72 -3.18 -9.24
C ILE A 79 6.07 -4.56 -9.80
N ASN A 80 5.69 -4.85 -11.05
CA ASN A 80 6.04 -6.11 -11.70
C ASN A 80 7.55 -6.31 -11.87
N ASP A 81 8.30 -5.24 -12.15
CA ASP A 81 9.75 -5.30 -12.25
C ASP A 81 10.43 -5.68 -10.92
N LEU A 82 9.75 -5.44 -9.79
CA LEU A 82 10.24 -5.79 -8.47
C LEU A 82 9.95 -7.26 -8.08
N TYR A 83 9.26 -8.00 -8.93
CA TYR A 83 8.87 -9.39 -8.64
C TYR A 83 10.09 -10.28 -8.37
N ASP A 84 11.18 -10.11 -9.12
CA ASP A 84 12.39 -10.93 -8.98
C ASP A 84 13.11 -10.70 -7.64
N VAL A 85 12.85 -9.58 -6.99
CA VAL A 85 13.39 -9.25 -5.66
C VAL A 85 12.57 -9.89 -4.54
N CYS A 86 11.33 -10.28 -4.83
CA CYS A 86 10.39 -10.81 -3.86
C CYS A 86 10.72 -12.29 -3.54
N LYS A 87 11.16 -12.56 -2.31
CA LYS A 87 11.58 -13.91 -1.86
C LYS A 87 10.78 -14.46 -0.69
N GLY A 88 9.83 -13.70 -0.17
CA GLY A 88 9.14 -14.06 1.07
C GLY A 88 7.76 -14.67 0.87
N ASP A 89 7.15 -15.04 1.99
CA ASP A 89 5.78 -15.54 2.08
C ASP A 89 4.89 -14.45 2.69
N TYR A 90 3.99 -13.88 1.90
CA TYR A 90 3.12 -12.79 2.35
C TYR A 90 2.21 -13.18 3.52
N MET A 91 1.93 -14.47 3.69
CA MET A 91 1.11 -14.96 4.80
C MET A 91 1.82 -14.87 6.16
N LYS A 92 3.13 -14.73 6.16
CA LYS A 92 3.98 -14.69 7.36
C LYS A 92 4.45 -13.28 7.72
N LYS A 93 3.84 -12.25 7.17
CA LYS A 93 4.18 -10.86 7.51
C LYS A 93 3.95 -10.56 8.98
N THR A 94 4.68 -9.57 9.51
CA THR A 94 4.39 -8.98 10.82
C THR A 94 3.27 -7.94 10.68
N GLU A 95 2.80 -7.39 11.79
CA GLU A 95 1.76 -6.36 11.79
C GLU A 95 2.35 -5.04 11.24
N PRO A 96 1.74 -4.43 10.21
CA PRO A 96 2.22 -3.14 9.70
C PRO A 96 2.06 -2.02 10.72
N PRO A 97 2.92 -0.97 10.65
CA PRO A 97 2.78 0.18 11.53
C PRO A 97 1.51 0.97 11.23
N GLN A 98 0.93 1.57 12.26
CA GLN A 98 -0.25 2.42 12.13
C GLN A 98 0.19 3.87 11.98
N CYS A 99 0.23 4.36 10.73
CA CYS A 99 0.70 5.70 10.40
C CYS A 99 -0.47 6.68 10.35
N MET A 100 -0.99 7.06 11.51
CA MET A 100 -2.13 7.97 11.67
C MET A 100 -2.13 8.60 13.06
N PRO A 101 -2.94 9.65 13.32
CA PRO A 101 -3.10 10.21 14.66
C PRO A 101 -3.50 9.15 15.70
N ASP A 102 -2.97 9.26 16.92
CA ASP A 102 -3.15 8.25 17.97
C ASP A 102 -4.62 7.94 18.29
N LYS A 103 -5.51 8.93 18.15
CA LYS A 103 -6.95 8.78 18.41
C LYS A 103 -7.62 7.72 17.52
N TYR A 104 -7.01 7.38 16.37
CA TYR A 104 -7.53 6.37 15.45
C TYR A 104 -6.88 5.01 15.63
N LYS A 105 -5.76 4.92 16.33
CA LYS A 105 -5.01 3.68 16.51
C LYS A 105 -5.81 2.64 17.28
N SER A 106 -5.57 1.37 16.94
CA SER A 106 -6.27 0.22 17.52
C SER A 106 -5.30 -0.94 17.64
N LYS A 107 -5.71 -2.01 18.33
CA LYS A 107 -4.96 -3.27 18.36
C LYS A 107 -4.88 -3.92 16.97
N SER A 108 -5.87 -3.69 16.13
CA SER A 108 -5.92 -4.18 14.74
C SER A 108 -5.55 -3.08 13.76
N TYR A 109 -4.61 -3.36 12.87
CA TYR A 109 -4.23 -2.49 11.75
C TYR A 109 -5.45 -2.13 10.90
N ASP A 110 -6.26 -3.12 10.54
CA ASP A 110 -7.44 -2.90 9.72
C ASP A 110 -8.45 -1.98 10.40
N GLN A 111 -8.71 -2.19 11.69
CA GLN A 111 -9.65 -1.35 12.43
C GLN A 111 -9.11 0.07 12.58
N ALA A 112 -7.81 0.24 12.81
CA ALA A 112 -7.18 1.55 12.90
C ALA A 112 -7.37 2.36 11.61
N TYR A 113 -7.13 1.74 10.45
CA TYR A 113 -7.32 2.43 9.17
C TYR A 113 -8.78 2.71 8.86
N ARG A 114 -9.71 1.82 9.25
CA ARG A 114 -11.15 2.11 9.15
C ARG A 114 -11.54 3.32 9.99
N ASN A 115 -11.04 3.40 11.22
CA ASN A 115 -11.26 4.54 12.11
C ASN A 115 -10.74 5.84 11.49
N TYR A 116 -9.55 5.80 10.92
CA TYR A 116 -8.93 6.93 10.26
C TYR A 116 -9.75 7.39 9.04
N TYR A 117 -10.23 6.45 8.21
CA TYR A 117 -11.08 6.78 7.07
C TYR A 117 -12.38 7.45 7.49
N VAL A 118 -13.06 6.90 8.49
CA VAL A 118 -14.32 7.49 9.00
C VAL A 118 -14.07 8.87 9.60
N GLY A 119 -12.99 9.05 10.37
CA GLY A 119 -12.69 10.30 11.04
C GLY A 119 -12.21 11.42 10.12
N ASP A 120 -11.23 11.13 9.27
CA ASP A 120 -10.53 12.15 8.48
C ASP A 120 -10.78 12.10 6.97
N LYS A 121 -11.15 10.92 6.42
CA LYS A 121 -11.21 10.72 4.98
C LYS A 121 -12.62 10.69 4.41
N LYS A 122 -13.62 10.55 5.25
CA LYS A 122 -15.04 10.43 4.82
C LYS A 122 -15.47 11.61 3.96
N ARG A 123 -15.02 12.81 4.28
CA ARG A 123 -15.38 14.05 3.58
C ARG A 123 -15.07 14.06 2.09
N PHE A 124 -14.07 13.29 1.63
CA PHE A 124 -13.68 13.22 0.22
C PHE A 124 -13.71 11.81 -0.36
N ALA A 125 -14.07 10.81 0.44
CA ALA A 125 -14.07 9.42 0.00
C ALA A 125 -15.16 9.15 -1.04
N ARG A 126 -14.75 8.64 -2.21
CA ARG A 126 -15.61 8.22 -3.30
C ARG A 126 -15.16 6.86 -3.81
N TYR A 127 -16.08 6.09 -4.37
CA TYR A 127 -15.85 4.71 -4.78
C TYR A 127 -16.46 4.45 -6.16
N THR A 128 -15.73 4.87 -7.21
CA THR A 128 -16.17 4.69 -8.61
C THR A 128 -16.33 3.20 -8.93
N ASN A 129 -17.47 2.84 -9.53
CA ASN A 129 -17.82 1.45 -9.89
C ASN A 129 -17.80 0.45 -8.71
N ARG A 130 -17.85 0.96 -7.49
CA ARG A 130 -17.92 0.15 -6.26
C ARG A 130 -18.96 0.73 -5.32
N GLU A 131 -19.58 -0.13 -4.52
CA GLU A 131 -20.41 0.32 -3.41
C GLU A 131 -19.54 0.93 -2.32
N THR A 132 -20.06 1.96 -1.66
CA THR A 132 -19.38 2.52 -0.47
C THR A 132 -19.32 1.45 0.62
N PRO A 133 -18.14 1.17 1.20
CA PRO A 133 -18.01 0.17 2.25
C PRO A 133 -18.92 0.47 3.44
N LYS A 134 -19.44 -0.57 4.07
CA LYS A 134 -20.38 -0.43 5.20
C LYS A 134 -19.84 0.43 6.33
N PHE A 135 -18.53 0.33 6.64
CA PHE A 135 -17.91 1.10 7.71
C PHE A 135 -17.83 2.60 7.40
N MET A 136 -18.06 3.00 6.15
CA MET A 136 -18.10 4.42 5.72
C MET A 136 -19.52 5.00 5.71
N LYS A 137 -20.51 4.16 5.82
CA LYS A 137 -21.91 4.57 5.89
C LYS A 137 -22.28 4.93 7.32
#